data_3661f0494cd470b6760d7c0022853067
#
_entry.id   3661f0494cd470b6760d7c0022853067
#
_cell.length_a   1.000
_cell.length_b   1.000
_cell.length_c   1.000
_cell.angle_alpha   90.00
_cell.angle_beta   90.00
_cell.angle_gamma   90.00
#
_symmetry.space_group_name_H-M   'P 1'
#
loop_
_entity.id
_entity.type
_entity.pdbx_description
1 polymer ?
#
loop_
_entity_poly.entity_id
_entity_poly.type
_entity_poly.pdbx_seq_one_letter_code
_entity_poly.pdbx_strand_id
1 'polypeptide(L)'
;MEWILFDKDGTLIEFDKSWEKIGIRLVDSLLEEYPVVDKEVAHRQLGVLDNAIVPDSVMGSGSLDEMIKAFNNVVGKDVSTWTRNTSQELVDTRVPENNWIDGVYDMIQSLKKDGYKIGIVTSDSRKGVLQFLEDTNSKDAFDLVISTESHAAEKPNPTVLNPLFDSYDVKPEDVVIVGDTNNDMKTKVNAELGLAIGVLTGIAKKEELVDADVIINTAVSVPEVLKQYIKNK
;
A
#
# COMPACT_ATOMS: atom_id res chain seq x y z
N MET A 1 -16.02 12.99 -12.91
CA MET A 1 -14.78 12.61 -12.21
C MET A 1 -13.80 13.75 -12.30
N GLU A 2 -13.29 14.21 -11.17
CA GLU A 2 -12.34 15.32 -11.11
C GLU A 2 -11.00 14.88 -10.53
N TRP A 3 -11.04 13.99 -9.55
CA TRP A 3 -9.87 13.50 -8.85
C TRP A 3 -9.65 12.01 -9.09
N ILE A 4 -8.37 11.65 -9.25
CA ILE A 4 -7.94 10.26 -9.29
C ILE A 4 -6.86 10.08 -8.22
N LEU A 5 -7.19 9.28 -7.23
CA LEU A 5 -6.32 8.95 -6.11
C LEU A 5 -5.66 7.60 -6.37
N PHE A 6 -4.36 7.56 -6.32
CA PHE A 6 -3.58 6.33 -6.50
C PHE A 6 -2.97 5.88 -5.18
N ASP A 7 -3.02 4.60 -4.90
CA ASP A 7 -2.05 4.02 -3.99
C ASP A 7 -0.64 4.07 -4.61
N LYS A 8 0.40 3.89 -3.80
CA LYS A 8 1.79 3.99 -4.24
C LYS A 8 2.38 2.63 -4.59
N ASP A 9 2.61 1.80 -3.57
CA ASP A 9 3.32 0.53 -3.70
C ASP A 9 2.44 -0.52 -4.39
N GLY A 10 2.93 -1.14 -5.45
CA GLY A 10 2.14 -2.09 -6.26
C GLY A 10 1.15 -1.44 -7.24
N THR A 11 1.01 -0.11 -7.24
CA THR A 11 0.08 0.64 -8.10
C THR A 11 0.80 1.64 -8.99
N LEU A 12 1.55 2.58 -8.42
CA LEU A 12 2.39 3.53 -9.14
C LEU A 12 3.79 2.98 -9.39
N ILE A 13 4.35 2.38 -8.38
CA ILE A 13 5.68 1.77 -8.40
C ILE A 13 5.57 0.26 -8.16
N GLU A 14 6.57 -0.48 -8.61
CA GLU A 14 6.68 -1.90 -8.30
C GLU A 14 6.60 -2.10 -6.79
N PHE A 15 5.90 -3.17 -6.36
CA PHE A 15 5.89 -3.51 -4.95
C PHE A 15 7.32 -3.72 -4.48
N ASP A 16 7.75 -2.87 -3.54
CA ASP A 16 9.13 -2.83 -3.10
C ASP A 16 9.50 -4.10 -2.33
N LYS A 17 10.26 -4.97 -2.96
CA LYS A 17 10.82 -6.18 -2.34
C LYS A 17 11.69 -5.90 -1.12
N SER A 18 12.05 -4.64 -0.85
CA SER A 18 12.75 -4.28 0.38
C SER A 18 11.87 -4.54 1.62
N TRP A 19 10.54 -4.45 1.50
CA TRP A 19 9.63 -4.83 2.58
C TRP A 19 9.71 -6.33 2.90
N GLU A 20 9.78 -7.17 1.87
CA GLU A 20 9.98 -8.61 2.04
C GLU A 20 11.31 -8.90 2.74
N LYS A 21 12.40 -8.26 2.30
CA LYS A 21 13.72 -8.37 2.94
C LYS A 21 13.70 -7.92 4.40
N ILE A 22 13.00 -6.83 4.72
CA ILE A 22 12.82 -6.34 6.09
C ILE A 22 12.04 -7.35 6.94
N GLY A 23 10.94 -7.87 6.42
CA GLY A 23 10.12 -8.87 7.11
C GLY A 23 10.91 -10.14 7.42
N ILE A 24 11.65 -10.68 6.45
CA ILE A 24 12.53 -11.84 6.65
C ILE A 24 13.59 -11.52 7.71
N ARG A 25 14.26 -10.37 7.59
CA ARG A 25 15.30 -9.97 8.55
C ARG A 25 14.75 -9.77 9.96
N LEU A 26 13.52 -9.29 10.10
CA LEU A 26 12.86 -9.15 11.41
C LEU A 26 12.63 -10.52 12.05
N VAL A 27 12.17 -11.50 11.27
CA VAL A 27 11.99 -12.90 11.75
C VAL A 27 13.34 -13.52 12.10
N ASP A 28 14.35 -13.38 11.25
CA ASP A 28 15.69 -13.91 11.53
C ASP A 28 16.29 -13.30 12.80
N SER A 29 16.19 -11.98 12.96
CA SER A 29 16.65 -11.29 14.18
C SER A 29 15.91 -11.75 15.42
N LEU A 30 14.60 -12.05 15.33
CA LEU A 30 13.84 -12.62 16.43
C LEU A 30 14.40 -13.98 16.85
N LEU A 31 14.67 -14.85 15.87
CA LEU A 31 15.13 -16.22 16.11
C LEU A 31 16.62 -16.29 16.51
N GLU A 32 17.37 -15.24 16.26
CA GLU A 32 18.74 -15.05 16.76
C GLU A 32 18.74 -14.57 18.21
N GLU A 33 17.93 -13.58 18.54
CA GLU A 33 17.82 -13.01 19.90
C GLU A 33 17.11 -13.96 20.87
N TYR A 34 16.10 -14.69 20.38
CA TYR A 34 15.28 -15.60 21.17
C TYR A 34 15.32 -17.02 20.57
N PRO A 35 16.35 -17.84 20.93
CA PRO A 35 16.47 -19.19 20.40
C PRO A 35 15.23 -20.05 20.66
N VAL A 36 14.70 -20.66 19.63
CA VAL A 36 13.60 -21.63 19.68
C VAL A 36 14.10 -23.04 19.34
N VAL A 37 13.32 -24.06 19.71
CA VAL A 37 13.73 -25.47 19.53
C VAL A 37 13.89 -25.83 18.06
N ASP A 38 13.02 -25.30 17.19
CA ASP A 38 13.02 -25.57 15.75
C ASP A 38 12.80 -24.26 14.96
N LYS A 39 13.88 -23.75 14.36
CA LYS A 39 13.85 -22.52 13.58
C LYS A 39 13.04 -22.65 12.30
N GLU A 40 13.05 -23.80 11.62
CA GLU A 40 12.29 -24.00 10.37
C GLU A 40 10.78 -24.00 10.65
N VAL A 41 10.37 -24.63 11.74
CA VAL A 41 8.97 -24.59 12.19
C VAL A 41 8.57 -23.16 12.54
N ALA A 42 9.42 -22.41 13.24
CA ALA A 42 9.17 -21.03 13.62
C ALA A 42 9.04 -20.12 12.36
N HIS A 43 9.95 -20.22 11.40
CA HIS A 43 9.86 -19.50 10.12
C HIS A 43 8.52 -19.79 9.42
N ARG A 44 8.16 -21.06 9.30
CA ARG A 44 6.89 -21.48 8.66
C ARG A 44 5.66 -20.93 9.37
N GLN A 45 5.66 -20.96 10.72
CA GLN A 45 4.55 -20.41 11.51
C GLN A 45 4.39 -18.91 11.35
N LEU A 46 5.49 -18.20 11.14
CA LEU A 46 5.51 -16.76 10.90
C LEU A 46 5.27 -16.39 9.42
N GLY A 47 5.27 -17.37 8.52
CA GLY A 47 5.02 -17.17 7.10
C GLY A 47 6.26 -16.83 6.29
N VAL A 48 7.43 -17.30 6.71
CA VAL A 48 8.67 -17.25 5.93
C VAL A 48 8.98 -18.64 5.40
N LEU A 49 8.99 -18.82 4.07
CA LEU A 49 9.30 -20.09 3.40
C LEU A 49 10.28 -19.83 2.26
N ASP A 50 11.33 -20.65 2.16
CA ASP A 50 12.31 -20.58 1.09
C ASP A 50 12.90 -19.17 0.86
N ASN A 51 13.11 -18.42 1.95
CA ASN A 51 13.58 -17.04 1.95
C ASN A 51 12.62 -16.05 1.23
N ALA A 52 11.32 -16.33 1.30
CA ALA A 52 10.24 -15.49 0.80
C ALA A 52 9.11 -15.38 1.84
N ILE A 53 8.35 -14.30 1.80
CA ILE A 53 7.17 -14.11 2.64
C ILE A 53 5.94 -14.69 1.93
N VAL A 54 5.20 -15.54 2.64
CA VAL A 54 3.90 -16.04 2.16
C VAL A 54 2.87 -14.92 2.25
N PRO A 55 2.21 -14.52 1.15
CA PRO A 55 1.32 -13.35 1.13
C PRO A 55 0.20 -13.36 2.18
N ASP A 56 -0.46 -14.50 2.39
CA ASP A 56 -1.57 -14.66 3.33
C ASP A 56 -1.12 -15.00 4.76
N SER A 57 0.16 -14.83 5.06
CA SER A 57 0.71 -15.05 6.41
C SER A 57 0.67 -13.80 7.27
N VAL A 58 0.98 -13.96 8.55
CA VAL A 58 1.10 -12.83 9.47
C VAL A 58 2.18 -11.84 9.05
N MET A 59 3.27 -12.32 8.42
CA MET A 59 4.32 -11.43 7.88
C MET A 59 3.94 -10.81 6.55
N GLY A 60 3.04 -11.43 5.77
CA GLY A 60 2.63 -10.94 4.46
C GLY A 60 1.50 -9.90 4.50
N SER A 61 0.53 -10.10 5.38
CA SER A 61 -0.69 -9.28 5.42
C SER A 61 -1.14 -8.86 6.83
N GLY A 62 -0.44 -9.31 7.87
CA GLY A 62 -0.79 -9.01 9.27
C GLY A 62 -0.43 -7.58 9.67
N SER A 63 -1.21 -7.03 10.59
CA SER A 63 -0.88 -5.79 11.30
C SER A 63 0.31 -6.01 12.25
N LEU A 64 0.96 -4.92 12.67
CA LEU A 64 2.05 -4.99 13.66
C LEU A 64 1.60 -5.69 14.96
N ASP A 65 0.36 -5.47 15.40
CA ASP A 65 -0.15 -6.12 16.61
C ASP A 65 -0.38 -7.63 16.42
N GLU A 66 -0.75 -8.07 15.22
CA GLU A 66 -0.84 -9.50 14.88
C GLU A 66 0.54 -10.13 14.79
N MET A 67 1.51 -9.45 14.20
CA MET A 67 2.92 -9.90 14.20
C MET A 67 3.45 -10.05 15.61
N ILE A 68 3.21 -9.07 16.51
CA ILE A 68 3.62 -9.13 17.90
C ILE A 68 3.01 -10.36 18.61
N LYS A 69 1.71 -10.62 18.41
CA LYS A 69 1.05 -11.80 18.99
C LYS A 69 1.67 -13.10 18.49
N ALA A 70 1.95 -13.19 17.19
CA ALA A 70 2.58 -14.36 16.59
C ALA A 70 4.00 -14.58 17.15
N PHE A 71 4.80 -13.51 17.27
CA PHE A 71 6.15 -13.55 17.84
C PHE A 71 6.13 -13.98 19.30
N ASN A 72 5.24 -13.41 20.12
CA ASN A 72 5.05 -13.84 21.52
C ASN A 72 4.72 -15.32 21.62
N ASN A 73 3.87 -15.84 20.72
CA ASN A 73 3.50 -17.25 20.71
C ASN A 73 4.68 -18.15 20.32
N VAL A 74 5.46 -17.80 19.31
CA VAL A 74 6.62 -18.58 18.84
C VAL A 74 7.71 -18.60 19.88
N VAL A 75 7.99 -17.47 20.53
CA VAL A 75 9.05 -17.33 21.55
C VAL A 75 8.60 -17.85 22.92
N GLY A 76 7.29 -17.87 23.19
CA GLY A 76 6.72 -18.29 24.48
C GLY A 76 6.85 -17.25 25.60
N LYS A 77 7.14 -15.99 25.27
CA LYS A 77 7.18 -14.86 26.19
C LYS A 77 6.82 -13.55 25.50
N ASP A 78 6.58 -12.48 26.26
CA ASP A 78 6.32 -11.16 25.71
C ASP A 78 7.59 -10.52 25.12
N VAL A 79 7.59 -10.33 23.81
CA VAL A 79 8.63 -9.64 23.04
C VAL A 79 8.11 -8.38 22.36
N SER A 80 6.98 -7.84 22.81
CA SER A 80 6.27 -6.72 22.17
C SER A 80 7.16 -5.48 22.03
N THR A 81 7.89 -5.10 23.06
CA THR A 81 8.79 -3.94 23.03
C THR A 81 9.94 -4.15 22.06
N TRP A 82 10.55 -5.34 22.07
CA TRP A 82 11.60 -5.70 21.15
C TRP A 82 11.11 -5.63 19.71
N THR A 83 9.96 -6.24 19.42
CA THR A 83 9.37 -6.26 18.07
C THR A 83 9.12 -4.85 17.53
N ARG A 84 8.52 -3.97 18.34
CA ARG A 84 8.28 -2.57 17.94
C ARG A 84 9.58 -1.82 17.64
N ASN A 85 10.55 -1.93 18.52
CA ASN A 85 11.84 -1.22 18.37
C ASN A 85 12.61 -1.74 17.16
N THR A 86 12.75 -3.06 17.02
CA THR A 86 13.52 -3.68 15.92
C THR A 86 12.83 -3.46 14.57
N SER A 87 11.50 -3.58 14.50
CA SER A 87 10.78 -3.28 13.26
C SER A 87 10.96 -1.82 12.84
N GLN A 88 10.88 -0.87 13.80
CA GLN A 88 11.09 0.54 13.51
C GLN A 88 12.53 0.82 13.03
N GLU A 89 13.53 0.24 13.67
CA GLU A 89 14.93 0.38 13.25
C GLU A 89 15.17 -0.15 11.84
N LEU A 90 14.60 -1.32 11.51
CA LEU A 90 14.70 -1.90 10.17
C LEU A 90 14.01 -1.01 9.12
N VAL A 91 12.85 -0.45 9.44
CA VAL A 91 12.14 0.50 8.56
C VAL A 91 12.95 1.78 8.37
N ASP A 92 13.53 2.34 9.45
CA ASP A 92 14.32 3.58 9.39
C ASP A 92 15.61 3.44 8.58
N THR A 93 16.16 2.23 8.51
CA THR A 93 17.38 1.89 7.74
C THR A 93 17.06 1.36 6.33
N ARG A 94 15.79 1.24 5.97
CA ARG A 94 15.37 0.79 4.65
C ARG A 94 15.85 1.75 3.56
N VAL A 95 16.38 1.19 2.48
CA VAL A 95 16.60 1.88 1.21
C VAL A 95 15.50 1.43 0.26
N PRO A 96 14.46 2.24 0.00
CA PRO A 96 13.37 1.87 -0.88
C PRO A 96 13.84 1.77 -2.34
N GLU A 97 13.28 0.84 -3.08
CA GLU A 97 13.44 0.74 -4.53
C GLU A 97 12.23 1.41 -5.20
N ASN A 98 12.37 2.69 -5.54
CA ASN A 98 11.28 3.51 -6.11
C ASN A 98 11.24 3.41 -7.64
N ASN A 99 10.99 2.20 -8.17
CA ASN A 99 10.89 1.97 -9.60
C ASN A 99 9.44 2.13 -10.08
N TRP A 100 9.20 3.06 -11.01
CA TRP A 100 7.91 3.16 -11.67
C TRP A 100 7.54 1.84 -12.37
N ILE A 101 6.26 1.48 -12.28
CA ILE A 101 5.72 0.47 -13.18
C ILE A 101 5.71 1.05 -14.60
N ASP A 102 6.18 0.26 -15.56
CA ASP A 102 6.33 0.70 -16.95
C ASP A 102 5.07 1.40 -17.50
N GLY A 103 5.24 2.60 -18.02
CA GLY A 103 4.19 3.43 -18.63
C GLY A 103 3.27 4.17 -17.64
N VAL A 104 3.36 3.91 -16.32
CA VAL A 104 2.48 4.54 -15.34
C VAL A 104 2.76 6.04 -15.21
N TYR A 105 4.02 6.47 -15.22
CA TYR A 105 4.34 7.89 -15.18
C TYR A 105 3.77 8.66 -16.38
N ASP A 106 3.92 8.10 -17.58
CA ASP A 106 3.36 8.71 -18.81
C ASP A 106 1.83 8.77 -18.77
N MET A 107 1.19 7.75 -18.22
CA MET A 107 -0.25 7.71 -17.98
C MET A 107 -0.69 8.85 -17.04
N ILE A 108 0.02 9.06 -15.91
CA ILE A 108 -0.24 10.18 -14.98
C ILE A 108 -0.15 11.51 -15.72
N GLN A 109 0.90 11.71 -16.53
CA GLN A 109 1.06 12.96 -17.32
C GLN A 109 -0.09 13.15 -18.32
N SER A 110 -0.58 12.06 -18.93
CA SER A 110 -1.73 12.11 -19.83
C SER A 110 -3.01 12.51 -19.10
N LEU A 111 -3.29 11.93 -17.94
CA LEU A 111 -4.45 12.28 -17.13
C LEU A 111 -4.44 13.75 -16.69
N LYS A 112 -3.28 14.27 -16.31
CA LYS A 112 -3.13 15.71 -15.99
C LYS A 112 -3.42 16.61 -17.19
N LYS A 113 -2.97 16.23 -18.40
CA LYS A 113 -3.29 16.96 -19.63
C LYS A 113 -4.79 16.94 -19.96
N ASP A 114 -5.47 15.84 -19.61
CA ASP A 114 -6.92 15.70 -19.78
C ASP A 114 -7.71 16.46 -18.70
N GLY A 115 -7.02 17.14 -17.76
CA GLY A 115 -7.60 18.03 -16.75
C GLY A 115 -7.95 17.37 -15.42
N TYR A 116 -7.58 16.10 -15.22
CA TYR A 116 -7.76 15.44 -13.93
C TYR A 116 -6.76 15.95 -12.88
N LYS A 117 -7.23 16.03 -11.63
CA LYS A 117 -6.39 16.21 -10.45
C LYS A 117 -5.91 14.85 -9.96
N ILE A 118 -4.62 14.75 -9.65
CA ILE A 118 -3.98 13.49 -9.28
C ILE A 118 -3.50 13.57 -7.85
N GLY A 119 -3.88 12.57 -7.05
CA GLY A 119 -3.43 12.43 -5.66
C GLY A 119 -2.81 11.07 -5.37
N ILE A 120 -1.98 11.03 -4.34
CA ILE A 120 -1.49 9.81 -3.70
C ILE A 120 -2.22 9.61 -2.38
N VAL A 121 -2.70 8.38 -2.12
CA VAL A 121 -3.23 7.95 -0.82
C VAL A 121 -2.59 6.61 -0.47
N THR A 122 -1.60 6.64 0.41
CA THR A 122 -0.78 5.47 0.73
C THR A 122 -0.67 5.21 2.22
N SER A 123 -0.47 3.94 2.58
CA SER A 123 -0.11 3.52 3.94
C SER A 123 1.39 3.68 4.25
N ASP A 124 2.19 4.13 3.27
CA ASP A 124 3.60 4.46 3.54
C ASP A 124 3.73 5.74 4.37
N SER A 125 4.85 5.85 5.06
CA SER A 125 5.20 7.03 5.86
C SER A 125 5.41 8.27 4.97
N ARG A 126 5.21 9.46 5.55
CA ARG A 126 5.53 10.72 4.86
C ARG A 126 6.99 10.75 4.34
N LYS A 127 7.93 10.23 5.13
CA LYS A 127 9.34 10.14 4.73
C LYS A 127 9.51 9.27 3.48
N GLY A 128 8.86 8.09 3.44
CA GLY A 128 8.92 7.19 2.28
C GLY A 128 8.33 7.80 1.02
N VAL A 129 7.18 8.50 1.14
CA VAL A 129 6.57 9.19 -0.01
C VAL A 129 7.43 10.34 -0.51
N LEU A 130 8.01 11.15 0.39
CA LEU A 130 8.91 12.24 -0.02
C LEU A 130 10.15 11.71 -0.72
N GLN A 131 10.73 10.60 -0.23
CA GLN A 131 11.83 9.91 -0.88
C GLN A 131 11.45 9.45 -2.30
N PHE A 132 10.27 8.80 -2.45
CA PHE A 132 9.76 8.39 -3.76
C PHE A 132 9.66 9.59 -4.73
N LEU A 133 9.08 10.70 -4.28
CA LEU A 133 8.90 11.89 -5.12
C LEU A 133 10.24 12.53 -5.52
N GLU A 134 11.25 12.46 -4.66
CA GLU A 134 12.61 12.95 -4.95
C GLU A 134 13.35 12.01 -5.90
N ASP A 135 13.40 10.72 -5.60
CA ASP A 135 14.13 9.71 -6.38
C ASP A 135 13.60 9.65 -7.82
N THR A 136 12.31 9.85 -8.00
CA THR A 136 11.64 9.78 -9.31
C THR A 136 11.47 11.14 -9.99
N ASN A 137 11.86 12.23 -9.32
CA ASN A 137 11.65 13.60 -9.79
C ASN A 137 10.20 13.87 -10.20
N SER A 138 9.22 13.39 -9.41
CA SER A 138 7.80 13.39 -9.76
C SER A 138 6.92 14.28 -8.88
N LYS A 139 7.53 15.17 -8.09
CA LYS A 139 6.80 16.03 -7.14
C LYS A 139 5.68 16.83 -7.78
N ASP A 140 5.90 17.36 -8.99
CA ASP A 140 4.92 18.17 -9.72
C ASP A 140 3.84 17.32 -10.43
N ALA A 141 3.96 16.00 -10.38
CA ALA A 141 2.97 15.08 -10.95
C ALA A 141 1.70 14.97 -10.09
N PHE A 142 1.76 15.31 -8.81
CA PHE A 142 0.69 15.10 -7.85
C PHE A 142 0.20 16.42 -7.25
N ASP A 143 -1.12 16.59 -7.22
CA ASP A 143 -1.79 17.76 -6.66
C ASP A 143 -2.06 17.59 -5.15
N LEU A 144 -2.08 16.33 -4.66
CA LEU A 144 -2.29 15.98 -3.27
C LEU A 144 -1.49 14.74 -2.89
N VAL A 145 -0.94 14.70 -1.68
CA VAL A 145 -0.27 13.54 -1.10
C VAL A 145 -0.81 13.29 0.30
N ILE A 146 -1.42 12.13 0.49
CA ILE A 146 -1.90 11.61 1.78
C ILE A 146 -1.04 10.40 2.12
N SER A 147 -0.30 10.48 3.21
CA SER A 147 0.56 9.43 3.75
C SER A 147 0.18 9.11 5.19
N THR A 148 0.57 7.93 5.67
CA THR A 148 0.37 7.56 7.07
C THR A 148 1.31 8.37 7.96
N GLU A 149 0.72 9.01 8.98
CA GLU A 149 1.44 9.59 10.11
C GLU A 149 0.95 8.94 11.41
N SER A 150 1.77 8.98 12.45
CA SER A 150 1.36 8.48 13.76
C SER A 150 0.05 9.15 14.18
N HIS A 151 -0.99 8.35 14.44
CA HIS A 151 -2.36 8.75 14.80
C HIS A 151 -3.26 9.23 13.66
N ALA A 152 -2.82 9.18 12.40
CA ALA A 152 -3.69 9.41 11.25
C ALA A 152 -4.56 8.17 10.94
N ALA A 153 -5.73 8.41 10.33
CA ALA A 153 -6.54 7.33 9.81
C ALA A 153 -5.84 6.66 8.63
N GLU A 154 -6.00 5.35 8.50
CA GLU A 154 -5.47 4.55 7.41
C GLU A 154 -6.61 3.95 6.59
N LYS A 155 -6.35 3.61 5.32
CA LYS A 155 -7.27 2.83 4.49
C LYS A 155 -7.61 1.50 5.20
N PRO A 156 -8.87 1.08 5.27
CA PRO A 156 -10.04 1.59 4.55
C PRO A 156 -10.90 2.60 5.35
N ASN A 157 -10.39 3.26 6.40
CA ASN A 157 -11.15 4.27 7.13
C ASN A 157 -11.40 5.49 6.23
N PRO A 158 -12.67 5.92 6.01
CA PRO A 158 -12.99 7.02 5.09
C PRO A 158 -12.37 8.35 5.50
N THR A 159 -12.08 8.55 6.79
CA THR A 159 -11.45 9.80 7.28
C THR A 159 -10.01 9.98 6.80
N VAL A 160 -9.38 8.95 6.21
CA VAL A 160 -8.08 9.09 5.53
C VAL A 160 -8.16 10.14 4.41
N LEU A 161 -9.33 10.36 3.83
CA LEU A 161 -9.57 11.31 2.74
C LEU A 161 -9.95 12.73 3.21
N ASN A 162 -10.03 12.99 4.53
CA ASN A 162 -10.31 14.33 5.04
C ASN A 162 -9.39 15.41 4.44
N PRO A 163 -8.06 15.19 4.25
CA PRO A 163 -7.20 16.21 3.63
C PRO A 163 -7.63 16.60 2.21
N LEU A 164 -8.27 15.70 1.46
CA LEU A 164 -8.85 16.02 0.15
C LEU A 164 -10.10 16.90 0.31
N PHE A 165 -11.06 16.44 1.10
CA PHE A 165 -12.38 17.10 1.20
C PHE A 165 -12.32 18.42 1.99
N ASP A 166 -11.36 18.57 2.90
CA ASP A 166 -11.14 19.81 3.64
C ASP A 166 -10.43 20.90 2.80
N SER A 167 -9.65 20.46 1.81
CA SER A 167 -8.82 21.38 1.00
C SER A 167 -9.44 21.71 -0.37
N TYR A 168 -10.35 20.87 -0.88
CA TYR A 168 -10.92 21.01 -2.20
C TYR A 168 -12.44 20.83 -2.19
N ASP A 169 -13.14 21.66 -2.94
CA ASP A 169 -14.59 21.56 -3.15
C ASP A 169 -14.88 20.46 -4.19
N VAL A 170 -14.79 19.21 -3.77
CA VAL A 170 -15.01 18.02 -4.59
C VAL A 170 -16.01 17.09 -3.91
N LYS A 171 -16.92 16.51 -4.68
CA LYS A 171 -17.87 15.53 -4.16
C LYS A 171 -17.29 14.12 -4.21
N PRO A 172 -17.60 13.26 -3.23
CA PRO A 172 -17.13 11.89 -3.22
C PRO A 172 -17.39 11.13 -4.53
N GLU A 173 -18.58 11.30 -5.13
CA GLU A 173 -18.94 10.68 -6.41
C GLU A 173 -18.08 11.11 -7.60
N ASP A 174 -17.29 12.20 -7.47
CA ASP A 174 -16.37 12.69 -8.50
C ASP A 174 -14.90 12.27 -8.27
N VAL A 175 -14.67 11.43 -7.26
CA VAL A 175 -13.36 10.88 -6.92
C VAL A 175 -13.27 9.41 -7.34
N VAL A 176 -12.14 9.04 -7.93
CA VAL A 176 -11.75 7.66 -8.27
C VAL A 176 -10.62 7.24 -7.35
N ILE A 177 -10.63 6.01 -6.86
CA ILE A 177 -9.47 5.40 -6.18
C ILE A 177 -8.93 4.25 -7.04
N VAL A 178 -7.61 4.18 -7.14
CA VAL A 178 -6.87 3.13 -7.86
C VAL A 178 -5.89 2.51 -6.89
N GLY A 179 -5.92 1.19 -6.72
CA GLY A 179 -5.05 0.49 -5.78
C GLY A 179 -4.95 -1.00 -6.08
N ASP A 180 -4.00 -1.66 -5.43
CA ASP A 180 -3.73 -3.08 -5.59
C ASP A 180 -4.25 -3.95 -4.46
N THR A 181 -4.85 -3.35 -3.42
CA THR A 181 -5.41 -4.07 -2.26
C THR A 181 -6.91 -3.85 -2.11
N ASN A 182 -7.58 -4.80 -1.42
CA ASN A 182 -9.00 -4.60 -1.12
C ASN A 182 -9.25 -3.48 -0.08
N ASN A 183 -8.23 -3.04 0.66
CA ASN A 183 -8.35 -1.86 1.52
C ASN A 183 -8.53 -0.57 0.71
N ASP A 184 -7.92 -0.47 -0.47
CA ASP A 184 -8.16 0.63 -1.41
C ASP A 184 -9.62 0.61 -1.89
N MET A 185 -10.07 -0.58 -2.30
CA MET A 185 -11.43 -0.78 -2.79
C MET A 185 -12.48 -0.48 -1.70
N LYS A 186 -12.27 -0.96 -0.48
CA LYS A 186 -13.12 -0.67 0.68
C LYS A 186 -13.12 0.81 1.05
N THR A 187 -12.04 1.54 0.79
CA THR A 187 -12.00 3.00 1.00
C THR A 187 -13.06 3.68 0.14
N LYS A 188 -13.23 3.24 -1.13
CA LYS A 188 -14.32 3.74 -2.00
C LYS A 188 -15.69 3.48 -1.40
N VAL A 189 -15.94 2.26 -0.93
CA VAL A 189 -17.23 1.90 -0.34
C VAL A 189 -17.53 2.73 0.90
N ASN A 190 -16.54 2.85 1.80
CA ASN A 190 -16.71 3.54 3.08
C ASN A 190 -16.79 5.08 2.94
N ALA A 191 -16.15 5.66 1.92
CA ALA A 191 -16.16 7.09 1.64
C ALA A 191 -17.14 7.49 0.52
N GLU A 192 -17.94 6.53 0.00
CA GLU A 192 -18.93 6.73 -1.06
C GLU A 192 -18.34 7.36 -2.34
N LEU A 193 -17.09 6.98 -2.69
CA LEU A 193 -16.43 7.50 -3.90
C LEU A 193 -17.12 6.98 -5.16
N GLY A 194 -16.87 7.65 -6.28
CA GLY A 194 -17.51 7.34 -7.57
C GLY A 194 -17.07 6.02 -8.19
N LEU A 195 -15.78 5.66 -8.08
CA LEU A 195 -15.24 4.47 -8.74
C LEU A 195 -14.03 3.91 -8.00
N ALA A 196 -13.96 2.59 -7.87
CA ALA A 196 -12.78 1.84 -7.41
C ALA A 196 -12.20 0.99 -8.54
N ILE A 197 -10.94 1.21 -8.86
CA ILE A 197 -10.21 0.46 -9.89
C ILE A 197 -9.12 -0.35 -9.20
N GLY A 198 -9.25 -1.67 -9.23
CA GLY A 198 -8.23 -2.59 -8.75
C GLY A 198 -7.17 -2.87 -9.82
N VAL A 199 -5.89 -2.87 -9.46
CA VAL A 199 -4.78 -3.25 -10.34
C VAL A 199 -4.14 -4.55 -9.87
N LEU A 200 -3.61 -5.33 -10.82
CA LEU A 200 -2.97 -6.63 -10.55
C LEU A 200 -1.43 -6.56 -10.57
N THR A 201 -0.89 -5.36 -10.37
CA THR A 201 0.57 -5.13 -10.32
C THR A 201 1.16 -5.23 -8.92
N GLY A 202 0.32 -5.30 -7.89
CA GLY A 202 0.73 -5.38 -6.50
C GLY A 202 0.52 -6.78 -5.89
N ILE A 203 0.11 -6.80 -4.62
CA ILE A 203 0.09 -8.02 -3.81
C ILE A 203 -1.21 -8.83 -3.90
N ALA A 204 -2.37 -8.19 -4.09
CA ALA A 204 -3.63 -8.90 -4.11
C ALA A 204 -3.86 -9.65 -5.43
N LYS A 205 -4.43 -10.83 -5.32
CA LYS A 205 -4.96 -11.57 -6.48
C LYS A 205 -6.31 -11.00 -6.88
N LYS A 206 -6.73 -11.29 -8.10
CA LYS A 206 -8.02 -10.82 -8.64
C LYS A 206 -9.21 -11.15 -7.74
N GLU A 207 -9.20 -12.34 -7.15
CA GLU A 207 -10.27 -12.86 -6.29
C GLU A 207 -10.36 -12.13 -4.93
N GLU A 208 -9.30 -11.43 -4.55
CA GLU A 208 -9.20 -10.70 -3.28
C GLU A 208 -9.70 -9.25 -3.40
N LEU A 209 -9.76 -8.70 -4.61
CA LEU A 209 -10.25 -7.35 -4.90
C LEU A 209 -11.78 -7.32 -5.02
N VAL A 210 -12.47 -7.86 -4.00
CA VAL A 210 -13.92 -8.13 -4.04
C VAL A 210 -14.77 -6.86 -4.06
N ASP A 211 -14.25 -5.73 -3.57
CA ASP A 211 -14.96 -4.45 -3.51
C ASP A 211 -14.59 -3.52 -4.70
N ALA A 212 -13.83 -4.00 -5.68
CA ALA A 212 -13.50 -3.26 -6.89
C ALA A 212 -14.69 -3.18 -7.85
N ASP A 213 -14.94 -2.00 -8.41
CA ASP A 213 -15.92 -1.85 -9.50
C ASP A 213 -15.34 -2.37 -10.84
N VAL A 214 -14.04 -2.19 -11.04
CA VAL A 214 -13.30 -2.65 -12.23
C VAL A 214 -11.94 -3.16 -11.80
N ILE A 215 -11.48 -4.26 -12.41
CA ILE A 215 -10.13 -4.81 -12.21
C ILE A 215 -9.38 -4.79 -13.54
N ILE A 216 -8.18 -4.22 -13.54
CA ILE A 216 -7.29 -4.11 -14.69
C ILE A 216 -5.90 -4.67 -14.37
N ASN A 217 -5.14 -5.01 -15.38
CA ASN A 217 -3.81 -5.59 -15.16
C ASN A 217 -2.79 -4.58 -14.60
N THR A 218 -2.86 -3.32 -15.05
CA THR A 218 -1.94 -2.24 -14.65
C THR A 218 -2.65 -0.90 -14.71
N ALA A 219 -2.21 0.05 -13.90
CA ALA A 219 -2.75 1.40 -13.86
C ALA A 219 -2.68 2.14 -15.21
N VAL A 220 -1.84 1.70 -16.15
CA VAL A 220 -1.75 2.27 -17.52
C VAL A 220 -3.11 2.27 -18.22
N SER A 221 -4.01 1.33 -17.90
CA SER A 221 -5.34 1.23 -18.51
C SER A 221 -6.41 2.13 -17.86
N VAL A 222 -6.08 2.91 -16.82
CA VAL A 222 -7.03 3.82 -16.13
C VAL A 222 -7.72 4.79 -17.09
N PRO A 223 -7.04 5.46 -18.05
CA PRO A 223 -7.70 6.38 -18.97
C PRO A 223 -8.81 5.73 -19.80
N GLU A 224 -8.64 4.46 -20.18
CA GLU A 224 -9.64 3.71 -20.95
C GLU A 224 -10.87 3.39 -20.09
N VAL A 225 -10.65 2.99 -18.85
CA VAL A 225 -11.73 2.73 -17.88
C VAL A 225 -12.56 3.99 -17.65
N LEU A 226 -11.90 5.12 -17.44
CA LEU A 226 -12.57 6.41 -17.22
C LEU A 226 -13.42 6.81 -18.44
N LYS A 227 -12.90 6.66 -19.65
CA LYS A 227 -13.66 6.96 -20.89
C LYS A 227 -14.90 6.08 -21.03
N GLN A 228 -14.81 4.81 -20.68
CA GLN A 228 -15.94 3.87 -20.70
C GLN A 228 -16.96 4.20 -19.61
N TYR A 229 -16.51 4.50 -18.40
CA TYR A 229 -17.37 4.83 -17.28
C TYR A 229 -18.18 6.12 -17.52
N ILE A 230 -17.56 7.17 -18.06
CA ILE A 230 -18.22 8.45 -18.37
C ILE A 230 -19.25 8.30 -19.49
N LYS A 231 -19.02 7.40 -20.46
CA LYS A 231 -20.00 7.14 -21.54
C LYS A 231 -21.25 6.41 -21.09
N ASN A 232 -21.17 5.69 -19.96
CA ASN A 232 -22.25 4.85 -19.44
C ASN A 232 -23.05 5.53 -18.31
N LYS A 233 -22.64 6.73 -17.86
CA LYS A 233 -23.38 7.61 -16.95
C LYS A 233 -24.25 8.59 -17.75
#